data_c2e01490c8c9b7bf6017ad5a8191b78b
#
_entry.id   c2e01490c8c9b7bf6017ad5a8191b78b
#
_cell.length_a   1.000
_cell.length_b   1.000
_cell.length_c   1.000
_cell.angle_alpha   90.00
_cell.angle_beta   90.00
_cell.angle_gamma   90.00
#
_symmetry.space_group_name_H-M   'P 1'
#
loop_
_entity.id
_entity.type
_entity.pdbx_description
1 polymer ?
#
loop_
_entity_poly.entity_id
_entity_poly.type
_entity_poly.pdbx_seq_one_letter_code
_entity_poly.pdbx_strand_id
1 'polypeptide(L)'
;MNLEMRHISKTFSAVRALDDVHFSVSPSSIHGLLGENGAGKTTLMNILAGTFSPDSGSIIIDGKEITHMTPSKAMQLKIRFIHQELNLCNDLKVYENMFLGNELYTKIHTVDKNEEIARAEKVLKDMHADIPAQALVDDLETAEKQLVEIARALLFQSELIIMDEPTTALNNEEIENLFHIMRNLKQQGVSFIYISHKMPELFAICDRYTVLRDGKYIQSGFFRILMKNKRRNCL
;
A
#
# COMPACT_ATOMS: atom_id res chain seq x y z
N MET A 1 -3.75 5.36 -12.42
CA MET A 1 -4.84 4.37 -12.21
C MET A 1 -6.02 5.05 -11.54
N ASN A 2 -7.23 4.96 -12.11
CA ASN A 2 -8.48 5.33 -11.47
C ASN A 2 -9.17 4.06 -10.95
N LEU A 3 -9.41 3.99 -9.63
CA LEU A 3 -10.00 2.83 -8.98
C LEU A 3 -11.39 3.19 -8.44
N GLU A 4 -12.37 2.32 -8.69
CA GLU A 4 -13.68 2.38 -8.07
C GLU A 4 -14.09 0.98 -7.61
N MET A 5 -14.52 0.88 -6.37
CA MET A 5 -15.16 -0.31 -5.80
C MET A 5 -16.60 0.07 -5.46
N ARG A 6 -17.56 -0.59 -6.07
CA ARG A 6 -18.99 -0.25 -5.99
C ARG A 6 -19.77 -1.37 -5.35
N HIS A 7 -20.60 -1.04 -4.36
CA HIS A 7 -21.53 -1.95 -3.70
C HIS A 7 -20.87 -3.20 -3.13
N ILE A 8 -19.64 -3.07 -2.62
CA ILE A 8 -18.86 -4.20 -2.10
C ILE A 8 -19.46 -4.70 -0.79
N SER A 9 -19.88 -5.97 -0.79
CA SER A 9 -20.28 -6.66 0.42
C SER A 9 -19.45 -7.94 0.61
N LYS A 10 -19.18 -8.27 1.87
CA LYS A 10 -18.44 -9.49 2.25
C LYS A 10 -18.88 -9.99 3.60
N THR A 11 -19.21 -11.27 3.68
CA THR A 11 -19.57 -11.97 4.90
C THR A 11 -18.60 -13.13 5.14
N PHE A 12 -18.14 -13.27 6.36
CA PHE A 12 -17.36 -14.43 6.81
C PHE A 12 -18.17 -15.17 7.88
N SER A 13 -18.65 -16.37 7.54
CA SER A 13 -19.57 -17.15 8.41
C SER A 13 -20.78 -16.31 8.83
N ALA A 14 -20.86 -15.87 10.08
CA ALA A 14 -21.97 -15.05 10.61
C ALA A 14 -21.66 -13.55 10.68
N VAL A 15 -20.42 -13.13 10.36
CA VAL A 15 -19.99 -11.74 10.48
C VAL A 15 -19.99 -11.06 9.11
N ARG A 16 -20.81 -10.02 8.96
CA ARG A 16 -20.82 -9.16 7.76
C ARG A 16 -19.69 -8.13 7.90
N ALA A 17 -18.55 -8.41 7.27
CA ALA A 17 -17.36 -7.58 7.35
C ALA A 17 -17.44 -6.32 6.49
N LEU A 18 -18.18 -6.38 5.38
CA LEU A 18 -18.50 -5.23 4.51
C LEU A 18 -19.97 -5.28 4.10
N ASP A 19 -20.63 -4.13 4.14
CA ASP A 19 -22.05 -3.96 3.83
C ASP A 19 -22.25 -2.76 2.90
N ASP A 20 -22.37 -3.04 1.60
CA ASP A 20 -22.65 -2.06 0.54
C ASP A 20 -21.62 -0.91 0.50
N VAL A 21 -20.34 -1.24 0.56
CA VAL A 21 -19.26 -0.25 0.63
C VAL A 21 -18.93 0.31 -0.75
N HIS A 22 -18.83 1.65 -0.81
CA HIS A 22 -18.27 2.39 -1.94
C HIS A 22 -16.90 2.96 -1.57
N PHE A 23 -15.92 2.76 -2.47
CA PHE A 23 -14.57 3.27 -2.28
C PHE A 23 -13.98 3.68 -3.63
N SER A 24 -13.28 4.81 -3.68
CA SER A 24 -12.63 5.26 -4.92
C SER A 24 -11.31 5.94 -4.68
N VAL A 25 -10.36 5.73 -5.59
CA VAL A 25 -9.04 6.37 -5.59
C VAL A 25 -8.82 7.08 -6.92
N SER A 26 -8.54 8.37 -6.86
CA SER A 26 -8.21 9.16 -8.05
C SER A 26 -6.77 8.90 -8.49
N PRO A 27 -6.46 9.03 -9.80
CA PRO A 27 -5.08 8.93 -10.27
C PRO A 27 -4.15 9.92 -9.57
N SER A 28 -2.90 9.50 -9.36
CA SER A 28 -1.85 10.35 -8.79
C SER A 28 -2.26 11.02 -7.47
N SER A 29 -2.91 10.26 -6.59
CA SER A 29 -3.38 10.75 -5.29
C SER A 29 -3.00 9.82 -4.15
N ILE A 30 -2.90 10.39 -2.96
CA ILE A 30 -2.74 9.63 -1.71
C ILE A 30 -4.07 9.68 -0.99
N HIS A 31 -4.73 8.53 -0.89
CA HIS A 31 -6.07 8.38 -0.31
C HIS A 31 -6.00 7.69 1.05
N GLY A 32 -6.38 8.41 2.10
CA GLY A 32 -6.46 7.86 3.46
C GLY A 32 -7.70 6.99 3.64
N LEU A 33 -7.54 5.77 4.11
CA LEU A 33 -8.65 4.90 4.50
C LEU A 33 -8.71 4.82 6.03
N LEU A 34 -9.73 5.44 6.61
CA LEU A 34 -9.91 5.61 8.04
C LEU A 34 -11.01 4.70 8.59
N GLY A 35 -10.90 4.35 9.85
CA GLY A 35 -11.90 3.59 10.59
C GLY A 35 -11.25 2.88 11.77
N GLU A 36 -12.06 2.50 12.75
CA GLU A 36 -11.62 1.72 13.91
C GLU A 36 -11.15 0.31 13.52
N ASN A 37 -10.54 -0.40 14.46
CA ASN A 37 -10.22 -1.81 14.25
C ASN A 37 -11.53 -2.59 14.07
N GLY A 38 -11.55 -3.49 13.07
CA GLY A 38 -12.77 -4.20 12.70
C GLY A 38 -13.72 -3.44 11.76
N ALA A 39 -13.44 -2.19 11.38
CA ALA A 39 -14.28 -1.41 10.47
C ALA A 39 -14.36 -1.94 9.02
N GLY A 40 -13.60 -3.00 8.68
CA GLY A 40 -13.61 -3.61 7.35
C GLY A 40 -12.48 -3.14 6.42
N LYS A 41 -11.57 -2.26 6.87
CA LYS A 41 -10.48 -1.69 6.04
C LYS A 41 -9.62 -2.78 5.38
N THR A 42 -9.04 -3.67 6.18
CA THR A 42 -8.18 -4.76 5.71
C THR A 42 -8.96 -5.74 4.82
N THR A 43 -10.23 -6.01 5.13
CA THR A 43 -11.09 -6.85 4.27
C THR A 43 -11.29 -6.21 2.89
N LEU A 44 -11.57 -4.90 2.83
CA LEU A 44 -11.74 -4.18 1.58
C LEU A 44 -10.45 -4.19 0.75
N MET A 45 -9.29 -4.00 1.39
CA MET A 45 -8.00 -4.05 0.71
C MET A 45 -7.62 -5.46 0.26
N ASN A 46 -7.92 -6.49 1.04
CA ASN A 46 -7.71 -7.89 0.63
C ASN A 46 -8.60 -8.29 -0.57
N ILE A 47 -9.80 -7.73 -0.71
CA ILE A 47 -10.62 -7.88 -1.91
C ILE A 47 -9.92 -7.21 -3.11
N LEU A 48 -9.39 -6.01 -2.94
CA LEU A 48 -8.66 -5.30 -3.98
C LEU A 48 -7.34 -6.02 -4.36
N ALA A 49 -6.65 -6.59 -3.39
CA ALA A 49 -5.44 -7.40 -3.61
C ALA A 49 -5.75 -8.79 -4.22
N GLY A 50 -7.03 -9.19 -4.27
CA GLY A 50 -7.47 -10.46 -4.84
C GLY A 50 -7.32 -11.66 -3.91
N THR A 51 -7.04 -11.44 -2.62
CA THR A 51 -6.99 -12.50 -1.60
C THR A 51 -8.38 -13.05 -1.28
N PHE A 52 -9.40 -12.18 -1.31
CA PHE A 52 -10.79 -12.54 -1.13
C PHE A 52 -11.63 -12.08 -2.32
N SER A 53 -12.62 -12.88 -2.71
CA SER A 53 -13.67 -12.41 -3.63
C SER A 53 -14.77 -11.72 -2.83
N PRO A 54 -15.35 -10.62 -3.31
CA PRO A 54 -16.54 -10.04 -2.71
C PRO A 54 -17.73 -10.98 -2.92
N ASP A 55 -18.74 -10.91 -2.05
CA ASP A 55 -19.99 -11.65 -2.21
C ASP A 55 -20.92 -10.91 -3.20
N SER A 56 -20.81 -9.58 -3.25
CA SER A 56 -21.48 -8.73 -4.24
C SER A 56 -20.67 -7.46 -4.49
N GLY A 57 -21.02 -6.77 -5.58
CA GLY A 57 -20.39 -5.53 -6.01
C GLY A 57 -19.36 -5.74 -7.12
N SER A 58 -18.72 -4.67 -7.55
CA SER A 58 -17.78 -4.68 -8.66
C SER A 58 -16.54 -3.82 -8.37
N ILE A 59 -15.42 -4.22 -8.98
CA ILE A 59 -14.17 -3.47 -9.00
C ILE A 59 -13.97 -2.94 -10.41
N ILE A 60 -13.78 -1.64 -10.54
CA ILE A 60 -13.60 -0.96 -11.82
C ILE A 60 -12.23 -0.25 -11.78
N ILE A 61 -11.39 -0.53 -12.76
CA ILE A 61 -10.06 0.07 -12.90
C ILE A 61 -9.96 0.70 -14.29
N ASP A 62 -9.70 2.00 -14.32
CA ASP A 62 -9.62 2.82 -15.54
C ASP A 62 -10.84 2.60 -16.46
N GLY A 63 -12.04 2.54 -15.85
CA GLY A 63 -13.33 2.36 -16.53
C GLY A 63 -13.65 0.92 -16.97
N LYS A 64 -12.76 -0.05 -16.68
CA LYS A 64 -12.97 -1.46 -17.00
C LYS A 64 -13.33 -2.25 -15.75
N GLU A 65 -14.43 -2.98 -15.80
CA GLU A 65 -14.81 -3.88 -14.71
C GLU A 65 -13.91 -5.12 -14.68
N ILE A 66 -13.43 -5.45 -13.50
CA ILE A 66 -12.58 -6.61 -13.23
C ILE A 66 -13.48 -7.72 -12.66
N THR A 67 -13.79 -8.69 -13.48
CA THR A 67 -14.73 -9.78 -13.15
C THR A 67 -14.20 -10.68 -12.02
N HIS A 68 -12.91 -10.98 -12.02
CA HIS A 68 -12.25 -11.79 -10.99
C HIS A 68 -10.90 -11.17 -10.63
N MET A 69 -10.83 -10.63 -9.42
CA MET A 69 -9.57 -10.17 -8.85
C MET A 69 -8.87 -11.36 -8.19
N THR A 70 -7.62 -11.58 -8.54
CA THR A 70 -6.72 -12.56 -7.92
C THR A 70 -5.39 -11.88 -7.61
N PRO A 71 -4.54 -12.43 -6.71
CA PRO A 71 -3.24 -11.84 -6.43
C PRO A 71 -2.37 -11.66 -7.70
N SER A 72 -2.37 -12.66 -8.59
CA SER A 72 -1.67 -12.55 -9.88
C SER A 72 -2.24 -11.44 -10.76
N LYS A 73 -3.57 -11.26 -10.77
CA LYS A 73 -4.21 -10.17 -11.53
C LYS A 73 -3.90 -8.80 -10.93
N ALA A 74 -3.91 -8.67 -9.61
CA ALA A 74 -3.51 -7.45 -8.92
C ALA A 74 -2.06 -7.07 -9.27
N MET A 75 -1.14 -8.05 -9.27
CA MET A 75 0.25 -7.85 -9.71
C MET A 75 0.35 -7.39 -11.16
N GLN A 76 -0.39 -8.01 -12.10
CA GLN A 76 -0.44 -7.60 -13.51
C GLN A 76 -0.97 -6.18 -13.70
N LEU A 77 -1.92 -5.77 -12.86
CA LEU A 77 -2.47 -4.41 -12.81
C LEU A 77 -1.57 -3.44 -12.04
N LYS A 78 -0.37 -3.89 -11.64
CA LYS A 78 0.62 -3.08 -10.91
C LYS A 78 0.09 -2.54 -9.57
N ILE A 79 -0.79 -3.31 -8.91
CA ILE A 79 -1.25 -3.07 -7.55
C ILE A 79 -0.33 -3.83 -6.61
N ARG A 80 0.22 -3.15 -5.62
CA ARG A 80 1.07 -3.75 -4.57
C ARG A 80 0.46 -3.47 -3.20
N PHE A 81 0.59 -4.45 -2.31
CA PHE A 81 0.11 -4.34 -0.94
C PHE A 81 1.28 -4.53 0.03
N ILE A 82 1.52 -3.52 0.85
CA ILE A 82 2.42 -3.58 2.00
C ILE A 82 1.54 -3.82 3.22
N HIS A 83 1.66 -5.00 3.80
CA HIS A 83 0.88 -5.43 4.96
C HIS A 83 1.46 -4.84 6.25
N GLN A 84 0.64 -4.81 7.29
CA GLN A 84 1.06 -4.42 8.64
C GLN A 84 2.09 -5.42 9.23
N GLU A 85 1.92 -6.72 8.95
CA GLU A 85 2.87 -7.74 9.33
C GLU A 85 3.98 -7.86 8.29
N LEU A 86 5.22 -8.00 8.74
CA LEU A 86 6.37 -8.16 7.87
C LEU A 86 6.34 -9.54 7.19
N ASN A 87 6.34 -9.53 5.87
CA ASN A 87 6.32 -10.75 5.03
C ASN A 87 7.68 -10.98 4.36
N LEU A 88 8.76 -10.90 5.14
CA LEU A 88 10.11 -11.18 4.69
C LEU A 88 10.58 -12.57 5.12
N CYS A 89 11.36 -13.22 4.26
CA CYS A 89 12.05 -14.47 4.58
C CYS A 89 13.37 -14.13 5.29
N ASN A 90 13.47 -14.40 6.59
CA ASN A 90 14.63 -14.05 7.40
C ASN A 90 15.93 -14.69 6.89
N ASP A 91 15.87 -15.92 6.37
CA ASP A 91 17.02 -16.69 5.86
C ASP A 91 17.54 -16.21 4.49
N LEU A 92 16.87 -15.23 3.87
CA LEU A 92 17.28 -14.67 2.60
C LEU A 92 17.92 -13.29 2.77
N LYS A 93 18.75 -12.93 1.80
CA LYS A 93 19.33 -11.59 1.70
C LYS A 93 18.26 -10.57 1.29
N VAL A 94 18.54 -9.29 1.56
CA VAL A 94 17.65 -8.18 1.23
C VAL A 94 17.27 -8.20 -0.25
N TYR A 95 18.24 -8.26 -1.18
CA TYR A 95 17.94 -8.30 -2.61
C TYR A 95 17.12 -9.54 -3.01
N GLU A 96 17.39 -10.71 -2.40
CA GLU A 96 16.63 -11.94 -2.67
C GLU A 96 15.17 -11.80 -2.22
N ASN A 97 14.92 -11.18 -1.05
CA ASN A 97 13.56 -10.85 -0.61
C ASN A 97 12.87 -9.86 -1.55
N MET A 98 13.59 -8.84 -2.01
CA MET A 98 13.01 -7.82 -2.89
C MET A 98 12.58 -8.40 -4.24
N PHE A 99 13.30 -9.41 -4.77
CA PHE A 99 13.00 -10.05 -6.05
C PHE A 99 12.20 -11.35 -5.92
N LEU A 100 11.89 -11.82 -4.73
CA LEU A 100 11.21 -13.09 -4.49
C LEU A 100 9.91 -13.21 -5.31
N GLY A 101 9.87 -14.23 -6.20
CA GLY A 101 8.77 -14.47 -7.14
C GLY A 101 8.76 -13.57 -8.38
N ASN A 102 9.80 -12.75 -8.57
CA ASN A 102 10.02 -11.90 -9.74
C ASN A 102 11.50 -11.81 -10.08
N GLU A 103 12.20 -12.93 -9.98
CA GLU A 103 13.64 -13.04 -10.20
C GLU A 103 14.02 -12.60 -11.60
N LEU A 104 15.17 -11.95 -11.72
CA LEU A 104 15.74 -11.58 -13.02
C LEU A 104 16.60 -12.72 -13.57
N TYR A 105 16.44 -13.02 -14.84
CA TYR A 105 17.16 -14.12 -15.48
C TYR A 105 18.13 -13.60 -16.53
N THR A 106 19.33 -14.19 -16.57
CA THR A 106 20.31 -14.01 -17.63
C THR A 106 19.82 -14.66 -18.94
N LYS A 107 20.53 -14.41 -20.04
CA LYS A 107 20.24 -15.05 -21.33
C LYS A 107 20.34 -16.60 -21.31
N ILE A 108 21.04 -17.16 -20.32
CA ILE A 108 21.22 -18.61 -20.13
C ILE A 108 20.28 -19.18 -19.05
N HIS A 109 19.22 -18.43 -18.68
CA HIS A 109 18.20 -18.84 -17.72
C HIS A 109 18.71 -19.11 -16.29
N THR A 110 19.80 -18.47 -15.87
CA THR A 110 20.23 -18.41 -14.47
C THR A 110 19.81 -17.08 -13.85
N VAL A 111 19.57 -17.03 -12.55
CA VAL A 111 19.25 -15.77 -11.84
C VAL A 111 20.40 -14.78 -11.99
N ASP A 112 20.09 -13.56 -12.42
CA ASP A 112 21.05 -12.46 -12.56
C ASP A 112 21.21 -11.71 -11.25
N LYS A 113 21.95 -12.32 -10.32
CA LYS A 113 22.18 -11.75 -8.98
C LYS A 113 22.84 -10.36 -9.02
N ASN A 114 23.71 -10.12 -10.00
CA ASN A 114 24.40 -8.82 -10.07
C ASN A 114 23.42 -7.70 -10.44
N GLU A 115 22.53 -7.96 -11.38
CA GLU A 115 21.49 -6.99 -11.76
C GLU A 115 20.46 -6.81 -10.64
N GLU A 116 20.07 -7.88 -9.92
CA GLU A 116 19.20 -7.79 -8.76
C GLU A 116 19.80 -6.94 -7.64
N ILE A 117 21.07 -7.19 -7.29
CA ILE A 117 21.78 -6.42 -6.28
C ILE A 117 21.85 -4.95 -6.69
N ALA A 118 22.24 -4.65 -7.95
CA ALA A 118 22.37 -3.28 -8.42
C ALA A 118 21.04 -2.51 -8.36
N ARG A 119 19.93 -3.17 -8.73
CA ARG A 119 18.59 -2.55 -8.63
C ARG A 119 18.14 -2.38 -7.20
N ALA A 120 18.38 -3.37 -6.33
CA ALA A 120 18.05 -3.27 -4.91
C ALA A 120 18.81 -2.11 -4.25
N GLU A 121 20.13 -2.02 -4.46
CA GLU A 121 20.96 -0.92 -3.95
C GLU A 121 20.50 0.44 -4.42
N LYS A 122 20.09 0.55 -5.71
CA LYS A 122 19.55 1.80 -6.25
C LYS A 122 18.28 2.23 -5.52
N VAL A 123 17.32 1.33 -5.34
CA VAL A 123 16.05 1.65 -4.66
C VAL A 123 16.29 2.04 -3.21
N LEU A 124 17.12 1.27 -2.49
CA LEU A 124 17.46 1.56 -1.09
C LEU A 124 18.15 2.92 -0.96
N LYS A 125 19.08 3.24 -1.87
CA LYS A 125 19.75 4.54 -1.92
C LYS A 125 18.77 5.68 -2.21
N ASP A 126 17.85 5.49 -3.17
CA ASP A 126 16.84 6.49 -3.50
C ASP A 126 15.88 6.74 -2.31
N MET A 127 15.72 5.75 -1.43
CA MET A 127 14.99 5.83 -0.17
C MET A 127 15.83 6.42 0.99
N HIS A 128 17.11 6.71 0.79
CA HIS A 128 18.07 7.06 1.86
C HIS A 128 18.11 6.02 2.99
N ALA A 129 17.86 4.76 2.66
CA ALA A 129 17.99 3.64 3.59
C ALA A 129 19.42 3.11 3.53
N ASP A 130 20.13 3.18 4.66
CA ASP A 130 21.50 2.66 4.78
C ASP A 130 21.49 1.15 5.08
N ILE A 131 20.89 0.38 4.19
CA ILE A 131 20.74 -1.07 4.30
C ILE A 131 21.51 -1.72 3.15
N PRO A 132 22.53 -2.55 3.45
CA PRO A 132 23.25 -3.28 2.40
C PRO A 132 22.31 -4.30 1.70
N ALA A 133 22.24 -4.26 0.38
CA ALA A 133 21.38 -5.20 -0.37
C ALA A 133 21.78 -6.68 -0.15
N GLN A 134 23.01 -6.94 0.24
CA GLN A 134 23.52 -8.27 0.51
C GLN A 134 23.44 -8.69 1.99
N ALA A 135 22.95 -7.82 2.89
CA ALA A 135 22.72 -8.19 4.28
C ALA A 135 21.69 -9.31 4.39
N LEU A 136 21.81 -10.16 5.40
CA LEU A 136 20.79 -11.13 5.74
C LEU A 136 19.63 -10.42 6.43
N VAL A 137 18.39 -10.74 6.05
CA VAL A 137 17.21 -10.09 6.63
C VAL A 137 17.09 -10.37 8.13
N ASP A 138 17.56 -11.52 8.60
CA ASP A 138 17.56 -11.84 10.03
C ASP A 138 18.38 -10.86 10.87
N ASP A 139 19.47 -10.32 10.32
CA ASP A 139 20.35 -9.37 10.99
C ASP A 139 19.79 -7.94 11.07
N LEU A 140 18.68 -7.65 10.38
CA LEU A 140 18.09 -6.32 10.31
C LEU A 140 17.19 -6.03 11.52
N GLU A 141 17.17 -4.77 11.94
CA GLU A 141 16.20 -4.26 12.90
C GLU A 141 14.78 -4.20 12.28
N THR A 142 13.75 -4.12 13.13
CA THR A 142 12.34 -4.10 12.67
C THR A 142 12.06 -2.92 11.74
N ALA A 143 12.63 -1.74 12.01
CA ALA A 143 12.50 -0.57 11.15
C ALA A 143 13.14 -0.79 9.77
N GLU A 144 14.32 -1.38 9.73
CA GLU A 144 15.01 -1.71 8.47
C GLU A 144 14.22 -2.75 7.66
N LYS A 145 13.68 -3.79 8.32
CA LYS A 145 12.78 -4.77 7.69
C LYS A 145 11.56 -4.09 7.06
N GLN A 146 10.98 -3.11 7.74
CA GLN A 146 9.86 -2.32 7.20
C GLN A 146 10.27 -1.53 5.95
N LEU A 147 11.47 -0.92 5.96
CA LEU A 147 12.01 -0.20 4.79
C LEU A 147 12.28 -1.16 3.61
N VAL A 148 12.72 -2.38 3.87
CA VAL A 148 12.91 -3.42 2.83
C VAL A 148 11.56 -3.81 2.19
N GLU A 149 10.50 -3.99 2.97
CA GLU A 149 9.14 -4.23 2.45
C GLU A 149 8.67 -3.09 1.54
N ILE A 150 8.90 -1.86 1.96
CA ILE A 150 8.57 -0.68 1.16
C ILE A 150 9.41 -0.65 -0.13
N ALA A 151 10.73 -0.88 -0.01
CA ALA A 151 11.64 -0.93 -1.15
C ALA A 151 11.21 -2.01 -2.17
N ARG A 152 10.80 -3.18 -1.69
CA ARG A 152 10.25 -4.26 -2.53
C ARG A 152 9.04 -3.80 -3.34
N ALA A 153 8.11 -3.06 -2.73
CA ALA A 153 6.96 -2.54 -3.46
C ALA A 153 7.34 -1.47 -4.49
N LEU A 154 8.39 -0.68 -4.24
CA LEU A 154 8.87 0.37 -5.12
C LEU A 154 9.72 -0.15 -6.28
N LEU A 155 10.38 -1.30 -6.11
CA LEU A 155 11.26 -1.90 -7.11
C LEU A 155 10.54 -2.18 -8.44
N PHE A 156 9.28 -2.55 -8.37
CA PHE A 156 8.44 -2.83 -9.55
C PHE A 156 7.53 -1.63 -9.82
N GLN A 157 7.51 -1.15 -11.04
CA GLN A 157 6.70 -0.01 -11.50
C GLN A 157 5.23 -0.17 -11.08
N SER A 158 4.89 0.28 -9.87
CA SER A 158 3.54 0.19 -9.32
C SER A 158 2.70 1.39 -9.78
N GLU A 159 1.43 1.16 -10.06
CA GLU A 159 0.46 2.23 -10.34
C GLU A 159 -0.41 2.55 -9.12
N LEU A 160 -0.58 1.56 -8.25
CA LEU A 160 -1.26 1.71 -6.96
C LEU A 160 -0.51 0.93 -5.88
N ILE A 161 -0.20 1.59 -4.78
CA ILE A 161 0.43 0.98 -3.60
C ILE A 161 -0.52 1.13 -2.42
N ILE A 162 -0.89 0.01 -1.81
CA ILE A 162 -1.67 -0.06 -0.58
C ILE A 162 -0.69 -0.21 0.58
N MET A 163 -0.78 0.65 1.57
CA MET A 163 0.06 0.63 2.77
C MET A 163 -0.83 0.52 4.01
N ASP A 164 -0.73 -0.61 4.71
CA ASP A 164 -1.48 -0.85 5.96
C ASP A 164 -0.55 -0.63 7.15
N GLU A 165 -0.74 0.50 7.87
CA GLU A 165 0.05 0.91 9.05
C GLU A 165 1.59 0.91 8.81
N PRO A 166 2.11 1.52 7.71
CA PRO A 166 3.51 1.33 7.30
C PRO A 166 4.53 2.01 8.23
N THR A 167 4.09 2.79 9.20
CA THR A 167 4.95 3.59 10.09
C THR A 167 5.01 3.06 11.51
N THR A 168 4.53 1.85 11.76
CA THR A 168 4.42 1.31 13.13
C THR A 168 5.78 1.14 13.79
N ALA A 169 6.82 0.77 13.04
CA ALA A 169 8.17 0.54 13.53
C ALA A 169 9.14 1.71 13.21
N LEU A 170 8.71 2.72 12.45
CA LEU A 170 9.56 3.80 11.98
C LEU A 170 9.65 4.96 12.98
N ASN A 171 10.82 5.58 13.06
CA ASN A 171 11.03 6.84 13.77
C ASN A 171 10.56 8.05 12.94
N ASN A 172 10.57 9.26 13.53
CA ASN A 172 10.05 10.45 12.86
C ASN A 172 10.82 10.83 11.59
N GLU A 173 12.13 10.64 11.55
CA GLU A 173 12.97 10.94 10.39
C GLU A 173 12.67 9.98 9.24
N GLU A 174 12.53 8.68 9.54
CA GLU A 174 12.15 7.65 8.58
C GLU A 174 10.74 7.88 8.03
N ILE A 175 9.79 8.32 8.87
CA ILE A 175 8.42 8.67 8.43
C ILE A 175 8.45 9.85 7.45
N GLU A 176 9.19 10.92 7.75
CA GLU A 176 9.29 12.07 6.84
C GLU A 176 9.97 11.68 5.52
N ASN A 177 10.98 10.81 5.57
CA ASN A 177 11.63 10.28 4.39
C ASN A 177 10.64 9.45 3.54
N LEU A 178 9.88 8.55 4.16
CA LEU A 178 8.82 7.80 3.49
C LEU A 178 7.81 8.75 2.82
N PHE A 179 7.36 9.79 3.52
CA PHE A 179 6.43 10.77 2.98
C PHE A 179 7.02 11.57 1.80
N HIS A 180 8.32 11.87 1.86
CA HIS A 180 9.00 12.51 0.73
C HIS A 180 9.00 11.58 -0.50
N ILE A 181 9.33 10.31 -0.34
CA ILE A 181 9.30 9.30 -1.41
C ILE A 181 7.89 9.17 -1.99
N MET A 182 6.87 9.05 -1.14
CA MET A 182 5.48 8.95 -1.58
C MET A 182 5.04 10.17 -2.40
N ARG A 183 5.43 11.39 -1.99
CA ARG A 183 5.14 12.62 -2.75
C ARG A 183 5.82 12.62 -4.13
N ASN A 184 7.07 12.17 -4.20
CA ASN A 184 7.82 12.09 -5.46
C ASN A 184 7.18 11.06 -6.42
N LEU A 185 6.84 9.88 -5.92
CA LEU A 185 6.19 8.84 -6.71
C LEU A 185 4.79 9.26 -7.17
N LYS A 186 4.04 9.95 -6.32
CA LYS A 186 2.75 10.55 -6.70
C LYS A 186 2.91 11.52 -7.87
N GLN A 187 3.96 12.35 -7.89
CA GLN A 187 4.25 13.25 -9.03
C GLN A 187 4.59 12.46 -10.30
N GLN A 188 5.11 11.24 -10.18
CA GLN A 188 5.37 10.32 -11.29
C GLN A 188 4.13 9.52 -11.72
N GLY A 189 2.97 9.74 -11.10
CA GLY A 189 1.70 9.11 -11.49
C GLY A 189 1.25 7.97 -10.58
N VAL A 190 2.03 7.58 -9.57
CA VAL A 190 1.66 6.52 -8.62
C VAL A 190 0.56 7.02 -7.70
N SER A 191 -0.44 6.17 -7.45
CA SER A 191 -1.50 6.40 -6.46
C SER A 191 -1.23 5.57 -5.20
N PHE A 192 -1.73 6.06 -4.06
CA PHE A 192 -1.56 5.36 -2.78
C PHE A 192 -2.89 5.24 -2.06
N ILE A 193 -3.10 4.11 -1.40
CA ILE A 193 -4.07 3.94 -0.31
C ILE A 193 -3.26 3.83 0.97
N TYR A 194 -3.47 4.78 1.87
CA TYR A 194 -2.73 4.89 3.12
C TYR A 194 -3.67 4.62 4.30
N ILE A 195 -3.45 3.51 4.97
CA ILE A 195 -4.23 3.13 6.16
C ILE A 195 -3.38 3.44 7.38
N SER A 196 -3.91 4.27 8.26
CA SER A 196 -3.29 4.58 9.55
C SER A 196 -4.36 5.05 10.54
N HIS A 197 -4.16 4.79 11.80
CA HIS A 197 -4.96 5.37 12.88
C HIS A 197 -4.34 6.67 13.42
N LYS A 198 -3.13 7.03 12.98
CA LYS A 198 -2.41 8.24 13.39
C LYS A 198 -2.86 9.45 12.58
N MET A 199 -3.81 10.21 13.10
CA MET A 199 -4.37 11.39 12.43
C MET A 199 -3.32 12.41 11.93
N PRO A 200 -2.21 12.70 12.68
CA PRO A 200 -1.17 13.60 12.19
C PRO A 200 -0.55 13.15 10.86
N GLU A 201 -0.29 11.86 10.69
CA GLU A 201 0.25 11.29 9.46
C GLU A 201 -0.72 11.48 8.28
N LEU A 202 -2.00 11.15 8.48
CA LEU A 202 -3.04 11.29 7.47
C LEU A 202 -3.17 12.74 6.99
N PHE A 203 -3.13 13.72 7.93
CA PHE A 203 -3.14 15.14 7.58
C PHE A 203 -1.88 15.60 6.85
N ALA A 204 -0.74 14.98 7.11
CA ALA A 204 0.54 15.35 6.52
C ALA A 204 0.69 14.87 5.08
N ILE A 205 0.11 13.69 4.74
CA ILE A 205 0.41 13.03 3.47
C ILE A 205 -0.82 12.87 2.56
N CYS A 206 -2.04 12.67 3.09
CA CYS A 206 -3.20 12.33 2.28
C CYS A 206 -3.88 13.57 1.65
N ASP A 207 -4.32 13.42 0.40
CA ASP A 207 -5.13 14.41 -0.31
C ASP A 207 -6.61 14.28 0.03
N ARG A 208 -7.09 13.02 0.06
CA ARG A 208 -8.49 12.63 0.26
C ARG A 208 -8.58 11.57 1.33
N TYR A 209 -9.79 11.35 1.82
CA TYR A 209 -10.06 10.29 2.78
C TYR A 209 -11.40 9.62 2.51
N THR A 210 -11.52 8.38 2.98
CA THR A 210 -12.77 7.65 3.16
C THR A 210 -12.80 7.07 4.57
N VAL A 211 -13.95 7.17 5.21
CA VAL A 211 -14.19 6.63 6.56
C VAL A 211 -15.09 5.41 6.44
N LEU A 212 -14.64 4.30 7.01
CA LEU A 212 -15.45 3.11 7.24
C LEU A 212 -15.77 2.96 8.73
N ARG A 213 -16.96 2.47 9.01
CA ARG A 213 -17.38 2.11 10.37
C ARG A 213 -18.33 0.92 10.31
N ASP A 214 -18.09 -0.10 11.12
CA ASP A 214 -18.92 -1.30 11.21
C ASP A 214 -19.24 -1.94 9.83
N GLY A 215 -18.20 -2.02 8.98
CA GLY A 215 -18.31 -2.57 7.63
C GLY A 215 -19.04 -1.68 6.62
N LYS A 216 -19.38 -0.44 6.96
CA LYS A 216 -20.13 0.49 6.10
C LYS A 216 -19.33 1.72 5.72
N TYR A 217 -19.62 2.25 4.52
CA TYR A 217 -19.18 3.57 4.12
C TYR A 217 -19.90 4.64 4.93
N ILE A 218 -19.15 5.58 5.51
CA ILE A 218 -19.71 6.71 6.26
C ILE A 218 -19.61 7.99 5.44
N GLN A 219 -18.40 8.34 5.02
CA GLN A 219 -18.14 9.56 4.24
C GLN A 219 -16.79 9.52 3.55
N SER A 220 -16.64 10.37 2.53
CA SER A 220 -15.35 10.69 1.93
C SER A 220 -15.21 12.18 1.71
N GLY A 221 -13.97 12.67 1.58
CA GLY A 221 -13.72 14.09 1.38
C GLY A 221 -12.25 14.42 1.12
N PHE A 222 -11.94 15.72 1.14
CA PHE A 222 -10.59 16.24 1.00
C PHE A 222 -10.05 16.69 2.35
N PHE A 223 -8.85 16.30 2.71
CA PHE A 223 -8.19 16.75 3.95
C PHE A 223 -8.01 18.27 4.01
N ARG A 224 -7.78 18.94 2.88
CA ARG A 224 -7.68 20.42 2.80
C ARG A 224 -8.93 21.15 3.33
N ILE A 225 -10.11 20.55 3.17
CA ILE A 225 -11.37 21.13 3.65
C ILE A 225 -11.49 20.98 5.16
N LEU A 226 -11.08 19.85 5.69
CA LEU A 226 -11.07 19.62 7.16
C LEU A 226 -10.15 20.59 7.88
N MET A 227 -8.99 20.91 7.31
CA MET A 227 -8.06 21.91 7.85
C MET A 227 -8.65 23.33 7.88
N LYS A 228 -9.38 23.74 6.83
CA LYS A 228 -10.04 25.06 6.77
C LYS A 228 -11.15 25.19 7.81
N ASN A 229 -11.92 24.14 8.03
CA ASN A 229 -13.01 24.16 9.02
C ASN A 229 -12.48 24.15 10.46
N LYS A 230 -11.37 23.46 10.74
CA LYS A 230 -10.72 23.49 12.05
C LYS A 230 -10.22 24.89 12.42
N ARG A 231 -9.69 25.67 11.45
CA ARG A 231 -9.26 27.06 11.66
C ARG A 231 -10.40 28.05 11.85
N ARG A 232 -11.62 27.74 11.37
CA ARG A 232 -12.83 28.59 11.57
C ARG A 232 -13.51 28.36 12.90
N ASN A 233 -13.34 27.19 13.50
CA ASN A 233 -13.96 26.85 14.81
C ASN A 233 -13.02 27.12 15.99
N CYS A 234 -11.81 27.64 15.76
CA CYS A 234 -10.85 28.07 16.78
C CYS A 234 -10.68 29.59 16.85
N LEU A 235 -11.60 30.36 16.27
CA LEU A 235 -11.81 31.80 16.43
C LEU A 235 -13.20 32.04 17.04
#